data_f328e05c82ad6bef112f73dd665de196
#
_entry.id   f328e05c82ad6bef112f73dd665de196
#
_cell.length_a   1.000
_cell.length_b   1.000
_cell.length_c   1.000
_cell.angle_alpha   90.00
_cell.angle_beta   90.00
_cell.angle_gamma   90.00
#
_symmetry.space_group_name_H-M   'P 1'
#
loop_
_entity.id
_entity.type
_entity.pdbx_description
1 polymer ?
#
loop_
_entity_poly.entity_id
_entity_poly.type
_entity_poly.pdbx_seq_one_letter_code
_entity_poly.pdbx_strand_id
1 'polypeptide(L)'
;MKRPMFVKTGMDTPIAELVNRTDHTIVAIWAADCAERVLPYFQEKYPDDTRPREAIDAVREWARTGVFRMADVRKISRAAHAAAREVEGDAAARAAARAAGQAMATAHVPAHAVAAALYAATAVRDAASPHDADTAATRERDWQYHHLLIVRDEASP
;
A
#
# COMPACT_ATOMS: atom_id res chain seq x y z
N MET A 1 -11.50 -0.21 24.76
CA MET A 1 -10.12 0.01 24.29
C MET A 1 -10.11 0.34 22.81
N LYS A 2 -9.47 1.43 22.43
CA LYS A 2 -9.35 1.78 21.02
C LYS A 2 -8.42 0.79 20.32
N ARG A 3 -8.83 0.33 19.12
CA ARG A 3 -8.00 -0.47 18.26
C ARG A 3 -6.77 0.35 17.82
N PRO A 4 -5.55 -0.22 17.80
CA PRO A 4 -4.38 0.49 17.28
C PRO A 4 -4.61 0.93 15.84
N MET A 5 -4.04 2.09 15.47
CA MET A 5 -4.13 2.61 14.10
C MET A 5 -3.62 1.57 13.09
N PHE A 6 -2.46 0.98 13.37
CA PHE A 6 -1.85 -0.01 12.49
C PHE A 6 -1.87 -1.40 13.10
N VAL A 7 -1.91 -2.40 12.21
CA VAL A 7 -1.69 -3.79 12.61
C VAL A 7 -0.26 -3.98 13.11
N LYS A 8 -0.07 -4.93 14.01
CA LYS A 8 1.25 -5.35 14.48
C LYS A 8 1.35 -6.85 14.37
N THR A 9 2.36 -7.33 13.66
CA THR A 9 2.59 -8.77 13.46
C THR A 9 4.07 -9.11 13.56
N GLY A 10 4.39 -10.40 13.66
CA GLY A 10 5.76 -10.88 13.64
C GLY A 10 6.48 -10.66 12.31
N MET A 11 5.76 -10.26 11.25
CA MET A 11 6.34 -10.00 9.94
C MET A 11 6.82 -8.56 9.75
N ASP A 12 6.57 -7.67 10.70
CA ASP A 12 6.95 -6.24 10.56
C ASP A 12 8.46 -6.07 10.35
N THR A 13 9.27 -6.69 11.18
CA THR A 13 10.74 -6.62 11.06
C THR A 13 11.26 -7.34 9.81
N PRO A 14 10.86 -8.59 9.51
CA PRO A 14 11.29 -9.26 8.28
C PRO A 14 10.95 -8.47 7.00
N ILE A 15 9.78 -7.88 6.93
CA ILE A 15 9.38 -7.06 5.76
C ILE A 15 10.28 -5.83 5.65
N ALA A 16 10.47 -5.09 6.73
CA ALA A 16 11.31 -3.89 6.72
C ALA A 16 12.75 -4.20 6.30
N GLU A 17 13.32 -5.27 6.82
CA GLU A 17 14.67 -5.71 6.47
C GLU A 17 14.78 -6.11 5.01
N LEU A 18 13.79 -6.83 4.48
CA LEU A 18 13.78 -7.24 3.08
C LEU A 18 13.64 -6.03 2.15
N VAL A 19 12.77 -5.08 2.47
CA VAL A 19 12.63 -3.82 1.72
C VAL A 19 13.97 -3.07 1.67
N ASN A 20 14.67 -2.98 2.79
CA ASN A 20 15.96 -2.28 2.85
C ASN A 20 17.06 -2.92 1.98
N ARG A 21 16.89 -4.20 1.61
CA ARG A 21 17.83 -4.94 0.77
C ARG A 21 17.35 -5.11 -0.67
N THR A 22 16.31 -4.39 -1.06
CA THR A 22 15.67 -4.54 -2.36
C THR A 22 15.78 -3.24 -3.15
N ASP A 23 16.00 -3.34 -4.47
CA ASP A 23 16.09 -2.19 -5.35
C ASP A 23 14.83 -1.32 -5.30
N HIS A 24 15.02 -0.02 -5.43
CA HIS A 24 13.95 0.99 -5.35
C HIS A 24 12.79 0.69 -6.31
N THR A 25 13.08 0.37 -7.58
CA THR A 25 12.05 0.06 -8.57
C THR A 25 11.23 -1.18 -8.19
N ILE A 26 11.89 -2.22 -7.71
CA ILE A 26 11.26 -3.46 -7.27
C ILE A 26 10.34 -3.21 -6.06
N VAL A 27 10.83 -2.44 -5.10
CA VAL A 27 10.07 -2.08 -3.90
C VAL A 27 8.82 -1.28 -4.29
N ALA A 28 8.92 -0.39 -5.27
CA ALA A 28 7.78 0.40 -5.76
C ALA A 28 6.71 -0.48 -6.43
N ILE A 29 7.13 -1.44 -7.24
CA ILE A 29 6.22 -2.42 -7.86
C ILE A 29 5.49 -3.21 -6.78
N TRP A 30 6.23 -3.69 -5.80
CA TRP A 30 5.66 -4.42 -4.67
C TRP A 30 4.66 -3.57 -3.88
N ALA A 31 4.99 -2.31 -3.60
CA ALA A 31 4.09 -1.39 -2.90
C ALA A 31 2.78 -1.19 -3.67
N ALA A 32 2.88 -1.03 -4.99
CA ALA A 32 1.72 -0.91 -5.87
C ALA A 32 0.85 -2.18 -5.80
N ASP A 33 1.48 -3.36 -5.80
CA ASP A 33 0.77 -4.63 -5.73
C ASP A 33 0.07 -4.81 -4.38
N CYS A 34 0.72 -4.42 -3.27
CA CYS A 34 0.10 -4.43 -1.94
C CYS A 34 -1.13 -3.52 -1.89
N ALA A 35 -1.02 -2.31 -2.44
CA ALA A 35 -2.13 -1.35 -2.48
C ALA A 35 -3.27 -1.82 -3.39
N GLU A 36 -2.94 -2.46 -4.52
CA GLU A 36 -3.93 -2.98 -5.46
C GLU A 36 -4.84 -4.01 -4.81
N ARG A 37 -4.29 -4.87 -3.96
CA ARG A 37 -5.07 -5.92 -3.30
C ARG A 37 -6.21 -5.37 -2.45
N VAL A 38 -6.04 -4.20 -1.89
CA VAL A 38 -7.02 -3.59 -0.97
C VAL A 38 -7.80 -2.45 -1.60
N LEU A 39 -7.45 -2.05 -2.81
CA LEU A 39 -8.17 -0.99 -3.51
C LEU A 39 -9.68 -1.24 -3.61
N PRO A 40 -10.17 -2.47 -3.81
CA PRO A 40 -11.61 -2.73 -3.83
C PRO A 40 -12.36 -2.24 -2.59
N TYR A 41 -11.76 -2.22 -1.42
CA TYR A 41 -12.40 -1.69 -0.20
C TYR A 41 -12.76 -0.21 -0.32
N PHE A 42 -12.06 0.52 -1.16
CA PHE A 42 -12.39 1.91 -1.49
C PHE A 42 -13.24 1.99 -2.78
N GLN A 43 -12.77 1.38 -3.86
CA GLN A 43 -13.31 1.56 -5.20
C GLN A 43 -14.73 1.03 -5.35
N GLU A 44 -15.09 -0.04 -4.67
CA GLU A 44 -16.45 -0.59 -4.73
C GLU A 44 -17.50 0.33 -4.10
N LYS A 45 -17.08 1.10 -3.08
CA LYS A 45 -17.99 2.04 -2.38
C LYS A 45 -17.96 3.43 -2.99
N TYR A 46 -16.83 3.84 -3.55
CA TYR A 46 -16.63 5.18 -4.11
C TYR A 46 -16.09 5.08 -5.54
N PRO A 47 -16.87 4.50 -6.47
CA PRO A 47 -16.38 4.19 -7.82
C PRO A 47 -16.05 5.42 -8.66
N ASP A 48 -16.62 6.58 -8.31
CA ASP A 48 -16.38 7.82 -9.06
C ASP A 48 -15.10 8.55 -8.59
N ASP A 49 -14.53 8.15 -7.46
CA ASP A 49 -13.29 8.75 -6.97
C ASP A 49 -12.09 7.91 -7.42
N THR A 50 -11.41 8.37 -8.46
CA THR A 50 -10.32 7.64 -9.10
C THR A 50 -8.95 7.97 -8.50
N ARG A 51 -8.88 8.86 -7.50
CA ARG A 51 -7.59 9.33 -6.95
C ARG A 51 -6.71 8.20 -6.41
N PRO A 52 -7.22 7.23 -5.65
CA PRO A 52 -6.38 6.10 -5.23
C PRO A 52 -5.92 5.22 -6.39
N ARG A 53 -6.79 4.95 -7.35
CA ARG A 53 -6.42 4.18 -8.56
C ARG A 53 -5.33 4.90 -9.33
N GLU A 54 -5.46 6.20 -9.53
CA GLU A 54 -4.48 7.02 -10.24
C GLU A 54 -3.10 6.97 -9.57
N ALA A 55 -3.07 6.93 -8.23
CA ALA A 55 -1.80 6.83 -7.49
C ALA A 55 -1.09 5.50 -7.76
N ILE A 56 -1.81 4.39 -7.75
CA ILE A 56 -1.25 3.07 -8.04
C ILE A 56 -0.75 3.00 -9.49
N ASP A 57 -1.55 3.48 -10.43
CA ASP A 57 -1.16 3.48 -11.85
C ASP A 57 0.06 4.36 -12.09
N ALA A 58 0.15 5.51 -11.42
CA ALA A 58 1.26 6.44 -11.57
C ALA A 58 2.59 5.87 -11.05
N VAL A 59 2.60 5.17 -9.91
CA VAL A 59 3.84 4.56 -9.41
C VAL A 59 4.29 3.42 -10.32
N ARG A 60 3.36 2.66 -10.88
CA ARG A 60 3.68 1.62 -11.87
C ARG A 60 4.28 2.22 -13.14
N GLU A 61 3.74 3.34 -13.61
CA GLU A 61 4.28 4.06 -14.75
C GLU A 61 5.69 4.56 -14.48
N TRP A 62 5.94 5.12 -13.29
CA TRP A 62 7.29 5.51 -12.89
C TRP A 62 8.23 4.30 -12.89
N ALA A 63 7.81 3.18 -12.33
CA ALA A 63 8.64 1.97 -12.29
C ALA A 63 9.00 1.48 -13.70
N ARG A 64 8.09 1.65 -14.66
CA ARG A 64 8.28 1.24 -16.06
C ARG A 64 9.17 2.21 -16.83
N THR A 65 9.04 3.51 -16.62
CA THR A 65 9.70 4.54 -17.44
C THR A 65 10.91 5.19 -16.78
N GLY A 66 10.96 5.20 -15.45
CA GLY A 66 11.97 5.94 -14.70
C GLY A 66 11.76 7.46 -14.69
N VAL A 67 10.68 7.95 -15.32
CA VAL A 67 10.41 9.39 -15.38
C VAL A 67 9.87 9.87 -14.03
N PHE A 68 10.62 10.76 -13.39
CA PHE A 68 10.31 11.30 -12.06
C PHE A 68 10.12 12.81 -12.11
N ARG A 69 8.98 13.27 -11.63
CA ARG A 69 8.70 14.68 -11.42
C ARG A 69 8.13 14.85 -10.00
N MET A 70 8.89 15.51 -9.13
CA MET A 70 8.52 15.66 -7.72
C MET A 70 7.13 16.31 -7.56
N ALA A 71 6.81 17.32 -8.37
CA ALA A 71 5.52 18.00 -8.30
C ALA A 71 4.36 17.04 -8.58
N ASP A 72 4.51 16.14 -9.57
CA ASP A 72 3.50 15.16 -9.92
C ASP A 72 3.35 14.11 -8.83
N VAL A 73 4.47 13.61 -8.30
CA VAL A 73 4.47 12.62 -7.21
C VAL A 73 3.73 13.18 -5.99
N ARG A 74 4.03 14.41 -5.59
CA ARG A 74 3.37 15.07 -4.47
C ARG A 74 1.89 15.27 -4.72
N LYS A 75 1.53 15.77 -5.88
CA LYS A 75 0.13 16.05 -6.25
C LYS A 75 -0.71 14.77 -6.19
N ILE A 76 -0.23 13.71 -6.83
CA ILE A 76 -0.95 12.44 -6.93
C ILE A 76 -1.04 11.75 -5.56
N SER A 77 0.07 11.71 -4.81
CA SER A 77 0.10 11.14 -3.47
C SER A 77 -0.85 11.89 -2.52
N ARG A 78 -0.80 13.22 -2.52
CA ARG A 78 -1.67 14.05 -1.68
C ARG A 78 -3.14 13.91 -2.06
N ALA A 79 -3.46 13.75 -3.35
CA ALA A 79 -4.82 13.53 -3.81
C ALA A 79 -5.40 12.21 -3.25
N ALA A 80 -4.61 11.13 -3.26
CA ALA A 80 -5.02 9.86 -2.65
C ALA A 80 -5.25 10.00 -1.14
N HIS A 81 -4.39 10.72 -0.43
CA HIS A 81 -4.58 10.99 0.99
C HIS A 81 -5.79 11.89 1.26
N ALA A 82 -6.10 12.83 0.36
CA ALA A 82 -7.31 13.63 0.45
C ALA A 82 -8.56 12.76 0.31
N ALA A 83 -8.54 11.80 -0.62
CA ALA A 83 -9.62 10.83 -0.75
C ALA A 83 -9.82 10.04 0.55
N ALA A 84 -8.74 9.65 1.21
CA ALA A 84 -8.81 8.97 2.50
C ALA A 84 -9.49 9.82 3.57
N ARG A 85 -9.17 11.10 3.64
CA ARG A 85 -9.77 12.02 4.62
C ARG A 85 -11.27 12.20 4.40
N GLU A 86 -11.73 12.11 3.18
CA GLU A 86 -13.14 12.26 2.86
C GLU A 86 -13.99 11.05 3.26
N VAL A 87 -13.36 9.92 3.57
CA VAL A 87 -14.04 8.68 3.97
C VAL A 87 -13.64 8.22 5.37
N GLU A 88 -13.37 9.15 6.29
CA GLU A 88 -12.91 8.84 7.66
C GLU A 88 -13.80 7.86 8.40
N GLY A 89 -15.12 7.88 8.17
CA GLY A 89 -16.07 6.97 8.77
C GLY A 89 -15.96 5.53 8.29
N ASP A 90 -15.23 5.29 7.21
CA ASP A 90 -15.01 3.97 6.62
C ASP A 90 -13.53 3.59 6.76
N ALA A 91 -13.20 2.89 7.84
CA ALA A 91 -11.82 2.60 8.19
C ALA A 91 -11.07 1.81 7.11
N ALA A 92 -11.72 0.80 6.53
CA ALA A 92 -11.10 -0.02 5.47
C ALA A 92 -10.84 0.80 4.20
N ALA A 93 -11.83 1.58 3.76
CA ALA A 93 -11.68 2.43 2.58
C ALA A 93 -10.61 3.49 2.80
N ARG A 94 -10.58 4.10 3.97
CA ARG A 94 -9.56 5.09 4.33
C ARG A 94 -8.16 4.49 4.25
N ALA A 95 -7.95 3.33 4.87
CA ALA A 95 -6.67 2.65 4.87
C ALA A 95 -6.24 2.25 3.45
N ALA A 96 -7.18 1.79 2.62
CA ALA A 96 -6.91 1.46 1.21
C ALA A 96 -6.43 2.70 0.42
N ALA A 97 -7.08 3.84 0.59
CA ALA A 97 -6.67 5.09 -0.07
C ALA A 97 -5.29 5.56 0.43
N ARG A 98 -5.00 5.41 1.74
CA ARG A 98 -3.69 5.71 2.30
C ARG A 98 -2.61 4.80 1.72
N ALA A 99 -2.90 3.50 1.55
CA ALA A 99 -1.97 2.56 0.93
C ALA A 99 -1.59 3.03 -0.48
N ALA A 100 -2.57 3.46 -1.27
CA ALA A 100 -2.33 3.99 -2.62
C ALA A 100 -1.44 5.25 -2.60
N GLY A 101 -1.72 6.18 -1.70
CA GLY A 101 -0.91 7.39 -1.55
C GLY A 101 0.53 7.10 -1.17
N GLN A 102 0.76 6.17 -0.25
CA GLN A 102 2.10 5.75 0.15
C GLN A 102 2.82 5.00 -0.97
N ALA A 103 2.08 4.18 -1.74
CA ALA A 103 2.66 3.50 -2.90
C ALA A 103 3.22 4.52 -3.90
N MET A 104 2.49 5.59 -4.21
CA MET A 104 3.00 6.65 -5.09
C MET A 104 4.20 7.36 -4.49
N ALA A 105 4.18 7.64 -3.19
CA ALA A 105 5.29 8.29 -2.49
C ALA A 105 6.59 7.47 -2.53
N THR A 106 6.49 6.15 -2.78
CA THR A 106 7.66 5.28 -2.92
C THR A 106 8.55 5.70 -4.10
N ALA A 107 7.99 6.32 -5.14
CA ALA A 107 8.78 6.86 -6.24
C ALA A 107 9.80 7.90 -5.76
N HIS A 108 9.50 8.63 -4.69
CA HIS A 108 10.41 9.60 -4.08
C HIS A 108 11.32 8.95 -3.03
N VAL A 109 10.74 8.18 -2.10
CA VAL A 109 11.50 7.57 -0.99
C VAL A 109 11.08 6.11 -0.84
N PRO A 110 12.02 5.15 -1.01
CA PRO A 110 11.70 3.71 -0.94
C PRO A 110 11.03 3.28 0.37
N ALA A 111 11.35 3.93 1.48
CA ALA A 111 10.78 3.59 2.79
C ALA A 111 9.24 3.74 2.84
N HIS A 112 8.64 4.54 1.96
CA HIS A 112 7.18 4.66 1.88
C HIS A 112 6.51 3.34 1.46
N ALA A 113 7.23 2.40 0.85
CA ALA A 113 6.71 1.08 0.52
C ALA A 113 6.30 0.29 1.77
N VAL A 114 7.07 0.40 2.84
CA VAL A 114 6.73 -0.24 4.13
C VAL A 114 5.40 0.30 4.65
N ALA A 115 5.21 1.62 4.57
CA ALA A 115 3.96 2.25 4.97
C ALA A 115 2.78 1.81 4.07
N ALA A 116 3.00 1.73 2.76
CA ALA A 116 1.96 1.27 1.83
C ALA A 116 1.46 -0.13 2.20
N ALA A 117 2.39 -1.07 2.43
CA ALA A 117 2.05 -2.43 2.83
C ALA A 117 1.34 -2.46 4.19
N LEU A 118 1.78 -1.65 5.13
CA LEU A 118 1.17 -1.60 6.47
C LEU A 118 -0.27 -1.07 6.42
N TYR A 119 -0.53 -0.02 5.64
CA TYR A 119 -1.89 0.46 5.43
C TYR A 119 -2.75 -0.58 4.72
N ALA A 120 -2.20 -1.32 3.75
CA ALA A 120 -2.92 -2.38 3.07
C ALA A 120 -3.35 -3.49 4.04
N ALA A 121 -2.46 -3.95 4.90
CA ALA A 121 -2.80 -4.94 5.93
C ALA A 121 -3.80 -4.39 6.95
N THR A 122 -3.71 -3.11 7.27
CA THR A 122 -4.66 -2.43 8.15
C THR A 122 -6.06 -2.38 7.50
N ALA A 123 -6.15 -2.13 6.19
CA ALA A 123 -7.40 -2.19 5.47
C ALA A 123 -8.05 -3.58 5.55
N VAL A 124 -7.26 -4.63 5.39
CA VAL A 124 -7.73 -6.02 5.52
C VAL A 124 -8.27 -6.28 6.92
N ARG A 125 -7.55 -5.86 7.97
CA ARG A 125 -8.00 -5.96 9.35
C ARG A 125 -9.35 -5.28 9.55
N ASP A 126 -9.46 -4.04 9.06
CA ASP A 126 -10.63 -3.20 9.30
C ASP A 126 -11.86 -3.65 8.46
N ALA A 127 -11.63 -4.35 7.35
CA ALA A 127 -12.69 -4.93 6.54
C ALA A 127 -13.21 -6.25 7.10
N ALA A 128 -12.41 -6.95 7.91
CA ALA A 128 -12.77 -8.24 8.49
C ALA A 128 -13.70 -8.07 9.71
N SER A 129 -14.42 -9.13 10.06
CA SER A 129 -15.15 -9.16 11.33
C SER A 129 -14.14 -9.07 12.50
N PRO A 130 -14.54 -8.53 13.67
CA PRO A 130 -13.63 -8.45 14.82
C PRO A 130 -13.00 -9.79 15.20
N HIS A 131 -13.74 -10.90 15.04
CA HIS A 131 -13.25 -12.24 15.33
C HIS A 131 -12.10 -12.65 14.39
N ASP A 132 -12.17 -12.27 13.12
CA ASP A 132 -11.22 -12.68 12.09
C ASP A 132 -10.11 -11.65 11.82
N ALA A 133 -10.21 -10.46 12.41
CA ALA A 133 -9.37 -9.31 12.06
C ALA A 133 -7.87 -9.59 12.17
N ASP A 134 -7.43 -10.15 13.29
CA ASP A 134 -6.00 -10.42 13.51
C ASP A 134 -5.47 -11.52 12.58
N THR A 135 -6.24 -12.57 12.36
CA THR A 135 -5.88 -13.65 11.43
C THR A 135 -5.80 -13.12 9.99
N ALA A 136 -6.76 -12.30 9.58
CA ALA A 136 -6.77 -11.71 8.24
C ALA A 136 -5.55 -10.80 8.02
N ALA A 137 -5.21 -9.97 9.00
CA ALA A 137 -4.05 -9.10 8.95
C ALA A 137 -2.74 -9.90 8.88
N THR A 138 -2.61 -10.95 9.69
CA THR A 138 -1.42 -11.81 9.68
C THR A 138 -1.24 -12.49 8.33
N ARG A 139 -2.31 -13.02 7.75
CA ARG A 139 -2.27 -13.64 6.42
C ARG A 139 -1.87 -12.63 5.34
N GLU A 140 -2.35 -11.41 5.44
CA GLU A 140 -1.97 -10.38 4.47
C GLU A 140 -0.50 -10.02 4.59
N ARG A 141 0.03 -9.89 5.81
CA ARG A 141 1.47 -9.63 6.02
C ARG A 141 2.34 -10.77 5.50
N ASP A 142 1.92 -12.01 5.71
CA ASP A 142 2.62 -13.19 5.16
C ASP A 142 2.63 -13.14 3.63
N TRP A 143 1.49 -12.83 3.01
CA TRP A 143 1.40 -12.67 1.56
C TRP A 143 2.36 -11.57 1.06
N GLN A 144 2.39 -10.42 1.73
CA GLN A 144 3.25 -9.31 1.36
C GLN A 144 4.72 -9.70 1.35
N TYR A 145 5.17 -10.39 2.39
CA TYR A 145 6.56 -10.85 2.50
C TYR A 145 6.91 -11.80 1.36
N HIS A 146 6.12 -12.84 1.16
CA HIS A 146 6.37 -13.83 0.11
C HIS A 146 6.25 -13.23 -1.29
N HIS A 147 5.33 -12.30 -1.48
CA HIS A 147 5.18 -11.59 -2.76
C HIS A 147 6.42 -10.74 -3.07
N LEU A 148 7.02 -10.09 -2.08
CA LEU A 148 8.25 -9.34 -2.30
C LEU A 148 9.38 -10.27 -2.79
N LEU A 149 9.50 -11.45 -2.21
CA LEU A 149 10.47 -12.45 -2.69
C LEU A 149 10.20 -12.82 -4.15
N ILE A 150 8.94 -13.00 -4.54
CA ILE A 150 8.55 -13.32 -5.91
C ILE A 150 8.91 -12.18 -6.87
N VAL A 151 8.57 -10.96 -6.53
CA VAL A 151 8.88 -9.78 -7.37
C VAL A 151 10.39 -9.62 -7.57
N ARG A 152 11.17 -9.85 -6.52
CA ARG A 152 12.64 -9.83 -6.61
C ARG A 152 13.18 -10.90 -7.57
N ASP A 153 12.63 -12.12 -7.48
CA ASP A 153 13.05 -13.22 -8.36
C ASP A 153 12.70 -12.95 -9.82
N GLU A 154 11.51 -12.41 -10.09
CA GLU A 154 11.08 -12.04 -11.45
C GLU A 154 11.96 -10.95 -12.07
N ALA A 155 12.52 -10.07 -11.26
CA ALA A 155 13.41 -9.00 -11.71
C ALA A 155 14.85 -9.46 -11.89
N SER A 156 15.23 -10.65 -11.39
CA SER A 156 16.58 -11.19 -11.54
C SER A 156 16.81 -11.70 -12.96
N PRO A 157 17.97 -11.39 -13.58
CA PRO A 157 18.30 -11.91 -14.90
C PRO A 157 18.51 -13.43 -14.89
#